data_b4a61cb20087a2cbdf0daec10e13e160
#
_entry.id   b4a61cb20087a2cbdf0daec10e13e160
#
_cell.length_a   1.000
_cell.length_b   1.000
_cell.length_c   1.000
_cell.angle_alpha   90.00
_cell.angle_beta   90.00
_cell.angle_gamma   90.00
#
_symmetry.space_group_name_H-M   'P 1'
#
loop_
_entity.id
_entity.type
_entity.pdbx_description
1 polymer ?
#
loop_
_entity_poly.entity_id
_entity_poly.type
_entity_poly.pdbx_seq_one_letter_code
_entity_poly.pdbx_strand_id
1 'polypeptide(L)'
;MTDLILTVRSVPDADADVAALRRRGVPAMVAPVMTAICPDDIVLPAAGSVGGLIFTSRHAIAGFLALCGGVVPPEWCRLPVFAVGRASGRVARAVGFTDVTIGTGGGAGLVPLILARFPAHREMTDAPLLWPCAVNRGFDMKAALAPRIDVTLLPVYEMKPVSAFDDRAFAAIDQGRVGAVILMSARSARLFRDMLVRYDLDARVTEMALIAGSTAIAAAAGAGWKEEFVARRSTRARLLAIAALFYHRRMTGR
;
A
#
# COMPACT_ATOMS: atom_id res chain seq x y z
N MET A 1 -22.95 -9.50 19.11
CA MET A 1 -21.55 -9.76 18.68
C MET A 1 -21.22 -8.74 17.59
N THR A 2 -20.14 -7.98 17.76
CA THR A 2 -19.78 -6.91 16.83
C THR A 2 -18.96 -7.54 15.71
N ASP A 3 -19.52 -7.60 14.51
CA ASP A 3 -18.82 -8.14 13.34
C ASP A 3 -17.73 -7.17 12.87
N LEU A 4 -16.49 -7.38 13.29
CA LEU A 4 -15.35 -6.60 12.87
C LEU A 4 -14.97 -6.91 11.43
N ILE A 5 -14.60 -5.88 10.67
CA ILE A 5 -13.97 -6.06 9.35
C ILE A 5 -12.46 -5.98 9.52
N LEU A 6 -11.74 -7.04 9.12
CA LEU A 6 -10.28 -7.01 9.11
C LEU A 6 -9.74 -6.51 7.77
N THR A 7 -8.67 -5.71 7.82
CA THR A 7 -7.80 -5.41 6.69
C THR A 7 -6.40 -5.91 6.99
N VAL A 8 -5.85 -6.72 6.09
CA VAL A 8 -4.53 -7.38 6.27
C VAL A 8 -3.40 -6.64 5.54
N ARG A 9 -3.68 -5.45 5.05
CA ARG A 9 -2.68 -4.61 4.40
C ARG A 9 -1.66 -4.10 5.41
N SER A 10 -0.47 -3.75 4.93
CA SER A 10 0.53 -3.06 5.73
C SER A 10 0.11 -1.62 6.06
N VAL A 11 0.58 -1.12 7.20
CA VAL A 11 0.52 0.30 7.55
C VAL A 11 1.43 1.09 6.59
N PRO A 12 1.04 2.30 6.10
CA PRO A 12 -0.12 3.10 6.52
C PRO A 12 -1.41 2.84 5.72
N ASP A 13 -1.40 1.87 4.82
CA ASP A 13 -2.53 1.60 3.94
C ASP A 13 -3.73 1.01 4.73
N ALA A 14 -3.45 0.11 5.67
CA ALA A 14 -4.46 -0.49 6.53
C ALA A 14 -5.17 0.54 7.41
N ASP A 15 -4.43 1.50 8.00
CA ASP A 15 -5.01 2.57 8.82
C ASP A 15 -5.97 3.44 8.02
N ALA A 16 -5.60 3.75 6.77
CA ALA A 16 -6.48 4.50 5.88
C ALA A 16 -7.75 3.72 5.52
N ASP A 17 -7.67 2.38 5.40
CA ASP A 17 -8.83 1.52 5.16
C ASP A 17 -9.76 1.51 6.38
N VAL A 18 -9.20 1.28 7.57
CA VAL A 18 -9.95 1.31 8.84
C VAL A 18 -10.63 2.65 9.06
N ALA A 19 -9.91 3.76 8.87
CA ALA A 19 -10.48 5.10 8.99
C ALA A 19 -11.63 5.33 7.99
N ALA A 20 -11.52 4.80 6.77
CA ALA A 20 -12.58 4.92 5.76
C ALA A 20 -13.82 4.07 6.07
N LEU A 21 -13.65 2.88 6.68
CA LEU A 21 -14.75 2.03 7.14
C LEU A 21 -15.43 2.63 8.37
N ARG A 22 -14.67 3.11 9.34
CA ARG A 22 -15.21 3.76 10.55
C ARG A 22 -16.05 5.00 10.22
N ARG A 23 -15.63 5.82 9.23
CA ARG A 23 -16.46 6.95 8.77
C ARG A 23 -17.80 6.52 8.16
N ARG A 24 -17.95 5.25 7.79
CA ARG A 24 -19.21 4.64 7.31
C ARG A 24 -19.97 3.90 8.41
N GLY A 25 -19.57 4.07 9.67
CA GLY A 25 -20.18 3.36 10.81
C GLY A 25 -19.83 1.87 10.88
N VAL A 26 -18.78 1.43 10.18
CA VAL A 26 -18.36 0.02 10.12
C VAL A 26 -17.17 -0.20 11.06
N PRO A 27 -17.31 -1.04 12.11
CA PRO A 27 -16.20 -1.43 12.97
C PRO A 27 -15.12 -2.16 12.15
N ALA A 28 -13.90 -1.68 12.23
CA ALA A 28 -12.81 -2.27 11.47
C ALA A 28 -11.50 -2.24 12.27
N MET A 29 -10.62 -3.20 11.97
CA MET A 29 -9.34 -3.41 12.62
C MET A 29 -8.27 -3.74 11.58
N VAL A 30 -7.03 -3.33 11.86
CA VAL A 30 -5.85 -3.76 11.11
C VAL A 30 -5.33 -5.09 11.65
N ALA A 31 -4.97 -5.99 10.75
CA ALA A 31 -4.27 -7.25 11.04
C ALA A 31 -3.20 -7.49 9.97
N PRO A 32 -2.13 -6.67 9.92
CA PRO A 32 -1.16 -6.73 8.84
C PRO A 32 -0.48 -8.09 8.78
N VAL A 33 -0.38 -8.68 7.58
CA VAL A 33 0.38 -9.91 7.33
C VAL A 33 1.75 -9.63 6.72
N MET A 34 2.01 -8.37 6.40
CA MET A 34 3.31 -7.87 5.94
C MET A 34 3.60 -6.52 6.56
N THR A 35 4.89 -6.26 6.79
CA THR A 35 5.40 -4.95 7.22
C THR A 35 6.47 -4.45 6.25
N ALA A 36 6.58 -3.13 6.13
CA ALA A 36 7.67 -2.51 5.41
C ALA A 36 8.86 -2.35 6.35
N ILE A 37 10.00 -2.92 5.98
CA ILE A 37 11.26 -2.80 6.70
C ILE A 37 12.20 -1.95 5.84
N CYS A 38 12.84 -0.95 6.44
CA CYS A 38 13.89 -0.19 5.78
C CYS A 38 15.14 -1.08 5.73
N PRO A 39 15.78 -1.28 4.57
CA PRO A 39 17.09 -1.92 4.52
C PRO A 39 18.13 -1.09 5.26
N ASP A 40 19.14 -1.75 5.84
CA ASP A 40 20.27 -1.10 6.47
C ASP A 40 21.20 -0.45 5.42
N ASP A 41 22.07 0.46 5.86
CA ASP A 41 23.17 1.06 5.08
C ASP A 41 22.77 1.86 3.84
N ILE A 42 21.56 2.42 3.80
CA ILE A 42 21.12 3.29 2.70
C ILE A 42 21.64 4.70 2.93
N VAL A 43 22.39 5.21 1.96
CA VAL A 43 22.90 6.58 1.97
C VAL A 43 22.08 7.43 0.98
N LEU A 44 21.53 8.54 1.48
CA LEU A 44 20.92 9.55 0.62
C LEU A 44 22.00 10.30 -0.18
N PRO A 45 21.85 10.47 -1.50
CA PRO A 45 22.71 11.37 -2.25
C PRO A 45 22.50 12.83 -1.78
N ALA A 46 23.40 13.72 -2.16
CA ALA A 46 23.17 15.16 -1.94
C ALA A 46 21.96 15.64 -2.76
N ALA A 47 21.09 16.48 -2.20
CA ALA A 47 19.91 16.98 -2.90
C ALA A 47 20.26 17.72 -4.21
N GLY A 48 21.39 18.43 -4.24
CA GLY A 48 21.88 19.15 -5.42
C GLY A 48 22.34 18.24 -6.58
N SER A 49 22.53 16.93 -6.35
CA SER A 49 22.84 15.94 -7.39
C SER A 49 21.60 15.25 -7.96
N VAL A 50 20.38 15.68 -7.57
CA VAL A 50 19.11 15.05 -7.93
C VAL A 50 18.19 16.06 -8.62
N GLY A 51 17.67 15.69 -9.78
CA GLY A 51 16.78 16.56 -10.59
C GLY A 51 15.31 16.49 -10.18
N GLY A 52 14.93 15.56 -9.29
CA GLY A 52 13.56 15.38 -8.80
C GLY A 52 13.34 13.99 -8.20
N LEU A 53 12.15 13.75 -7.65
CA LEU A 53 11.79 12.53 -6.93
C LEU A 53 10.60 11.81 -7.55
N ILE A 54 10.65 10.49 -7.59
CA ILE A 54 9.55 9.65 -8.04
C ILE A 54 9.05 8.79 -6.88
N PHE A 55 7.79 8.96 -6.47
CA PHE A 55 7.18 8.14 -5.42
C PHE A 55 6.03 7.28 -5.98
N THR A 56 6.27 5.99 -6.09
CA THR A 56 5.29 5.00 -6.55
C THR A 56 4.49 4.34 -5.42
N SER A 57 4.77 4.70 -4.16
CA SER A 57 4.02 4.22 -3.00
C SER A 57 4.17 5.18 -1.80
N ARG A 58 3.24 5.06 -0.84
CA ARG A 58 3.35 5.77 0.45
C ARG A 58 4.47 5.21 1.32
N HIS A 59 4.78 3.92 1.19
CA HIS A 59 5.92 3.30 1.87
C HIS A 59 7.26 3.89 1.42
N ALA A 60 7.38 4.23 0.12
CA ALA A 60 8.58 4.89 -0.39
C ALA A 60 8.76 6.29 0.21
N ILE A 61 7.66 7.04 0.41
CA ILE A 61 7.72 8.35 1.09
C ILE A 61 8.10 8.17 2.56
N ALA A 62 7.52 7.18 3.25
CA ALA A 62 7.84 6.89 4.64
C ALA A 62 9.32 6.46 4.81
N GLY A 63 9.83 5.58 3.93
CA GLY A 63 11.22 5.17 3.94
C GLY A 63 12.18 6.34 3.65
N PHE A 64 11.85 7.18 2.67
CA PHE A 64 12.62 8.39 2.38
C PHE A 64 12.63 9.36 3.59
N LEU A 65 11.47 9.58 4.21
CA LEU A 65 11.35 10.41 5.41
C LEU A 65 12.18 9.88 6.58
N ALA A 66 12.21 8.55 6.77
CA ALA A 66 13.05 7.90 7.79
C ALA A 66 14.55 8.15 7.55
N LEU A 67 15.00 8.07 6.28
CA LEU A 67 16.39 8.39 5.92
C LEU A 67 16.74 9.88 6.14
N CYS A 68 15.74 10.76 6.09
CA CYS A 68 15.88 12.18 6.44
C CYS A 68 15.79 12.45 7.96
N GLY A 69 15.77 11.43 8.81
CA GLY A 69 15.63 11.61 10.26
C GLY A 69 14.25 12.08 10.71
N GLY A 70 13.20 11.83 9.92
CA GLY A 70 11.82 12.17 10.23
C GLY A 70 11.35 13.55 9.76
N VAL A 71 12.25 14.37 9.23
CA VAL A 71 11.94 15.70 8.66
C VAL A 71 12.65 15.85 7.33
N VAL A 72 11.91 16.16 6.27
CA VAL A 72 12.51 16.39 4.94
C VAL A 72 13.24 17.74 4.95
N PRO A 73 14.56 17.79 4.67
CA PRO A 73 15.31 19.03 4.64
C PRO A 73 14.82 19.97 3.54
N PRO A 74 14.93 21.32 3.72
CA PRO A 74 14.38 22.32 2.79
C PRO A 74 14.88 22.21 1.35
N GLU A 75 16.11 21.77 1.14
CA GLU A 75 16.70 21.56 -0.18
C GLU A 75 15.99 20.43 -0.96
N TRP A 76 15.52 19.39 -0.30
CA TRP A 76 14.72 18.33 -0.89
C TRP A 76 13.28 18.76 -1.16
N CYS A 77 12.70 19.60 -0.28
CA CYS A 77 11.32 20.08 -0.41
C CYS A 77 11.06 20.89 -1.68
N ARG A 78 12.10 21.48 -2.26
CA ARG A 78 12.03 22.32 -3.48
C ARG A 78 12.10 21.51 -4.77
N LEU A 79 12.54 20.25 -4.70
CA LEU A 79 12.67 19.41 -5.89
C LEU A 79 11.27 19.01 -6.42
N PRO A 80 11.13 18.88 -7.75
CA PRO A 80 9.90 18.37 -8.34
C PRO A 80 9.66 16.91 -7.92
N VAL A 81 8.44 16.61 -7.52
CA VAL A 81 8.00 15.29 -7.05
C VAL A 81 6.91 14.74 -7.96
N PHE A 82 7.07 13.50 -8.40
CA PHE A 82 6.08 12.76 -9.16
C PHE A 82 5.48 11.65 -8.30
N ALA A 83 4.23 11.82 -7.88
CA ALA A 83 3.54 10.87 -7.02
C ALA A 83 2.51 10.06 -7.82
N VAL A 84 2.52 8.74 -7.67
CA VAL A 84 1.70 7.79 -8.46
C VAL A 84 0.20 8.04 -8.40
N GLY A 85 -0.30 8.72 -7.37
CA GLY A 85 -1.73 9.01 -7.23
C GLY A 85 -2.02 9.94 -6.06
N ARG A 86 -3.30 10.32 -5.92
CA ARG A 86 -3.76 11.31 -4.93
C ARG A 86 -3.35 11.01 -3.49
N ALA A 87 -3.34 9.74 -3.09
CA ALA A 87 -2.96 9.36 -1.73
C ALA A 87 -1.47 9.63 -1.45
N SER A 88 -0.58 9.21 -2.36
CA SER A 88 0.86 9.49 -2.27
C SER A 88 1.15 10.99 -2.40
N GLY A 89 0.46 11.70 -3.31
CA GLY A 89 0.62 13.14 -3.45
C GLY A 89 0.23 13.93 -2.20
N ARG A 90 -0.83 13.52 -1.49
CA ARG A 90 -1.19 14.14 -0.20
C ARG A 90 -0.13 13.91 0.87
N VAL A 91 0.42 12.70 0.95
CA VAL A 91 1.50 12.40 1.90
C VAL A 91 2.75 13.19 1.55
N ALA A 92 3.14 13.26 0.27
CA ALA A 92 4.30 14.05 -0.16
C ALA A 92 4.17 15.53 0.25
N ARG A 93 3.00 16.14 0.03
CA ARG A 93 2.75 17.53 0.48
C ARG A 93 2.77 17.66 2.00
N ALA A 94 2.23 16.71 2.72
CA ALA A 94 2.19 16.74 4.18
C ALA A 94 3.58 16.65 4.84
N VAL A 95 4.56 16.02 4.16
CA VAL A 95 5.96 15.95 4.65
C VAL A 95 6.83 17.10 4.12
N GLY A 96 6.23 18.10 3.42
CA GLY A 96 6.89 19.35 3.08
C GLY A 96 7.21 19.60 1.60
N PHE A 97 6.97 18.63 0.70
CA PHE A 97 7.20 18.86 -0.74
C PHE A 97 6.20 19.85 -1.32
N THR A 98 6.71 20.86 -2.05
CA THR A 98 5.91 21.98 -2.59
C THR A 98 5.52 21.78 -4.06
N ASP A 99 6.38 21.21 -4.89
CA ASP A 99 6.13 20.95 -6.32
C ASP A 99 5.77 19.47 -6.52
N VAL A 100 4.47 19.12 -6.42
CA VAL A 100 4.00 17.74 -6.49
C VAL A 100 3.04 17.52 -7.65
N THR A 101 3.50 16.81 -8.68
CA THR A 101 2.71 16.30 -9.80
C THR A 101 2.09 14.95 -9.43
N ILE A 102 0.77 14.80 -9.66
CA ILE A 102 0.03 13.59 -9.29
C ILE A 102 -0.36 12.81 -10.54
N GLY A 103 0.06 11.54 -10.60
CA GLY A 103 -0.33 10.61 -11.65
C GLY A 103 -1.74 10.03 -11.49
N THR A 104 -2.20 9.35 -12.54
CA THR A 104 -3.54 8.74 -12.61
C THR A 104 -3.61 7.35 -11.97
N GLY A 105 -2.49 6.82 -11.49
CA GLY A 105 -2.35 5.50 -10.86
C GLY A 105 -1.38 4.58 -11.63
N GLY A 106 -0.63 3.77 -10.87
CA GLY A 106 0.41 2.90 -11.41
C GLY A 106 1.67 3.64 -11.90
N GLY A 107 2.81 2.94 -11.94
CA GLY A 107 4.09 3.51 -12.40
C GLY A 107 4.02 4.03 -13.83
N ALA A 108 3.38 3.27 -14.72
CA ALA A 108 3.21 3.65 -16.13
C ALA A 108 2.50 4.99 -16.32
N GLY A 109 1.54 5.33 -15.44
CA GLY A 109 0.82 6.60 -15.49
C GLY A 109 1.66 7.84 -15.14
N LEU A 110 2.85 7.65 -14.55
CA LEU A 110 3.79 8.75 -14.28
C LEU A 110 4.68 9.07 -15.48
N VAL A 111 4.99 8.10 -16.32
CA VAL A 111 5.94 8.25 -17.43
C VAL A 111 5.61 9.45 -18.32
N PRO A 112 4.38 9.61 -18.87
CA PRO A 112 4.08 10.76 -19.73
C PRO A 112 4.18 12.10 -18.99
N LEU A 113 3.86 12.16 -17.70
CA LEU A 113 3.93 13.38 -16.91
C LEU A 113 5.38 13.80 -16.64
N ILE A 114 6.25 12.82 -16.36
CA ILE A 114 7.68 13.05 -16.18
C ILE A 114 8.30 13.52 -17.50
N LEU A 115 8.02 12.83 -18.61
CA LEU A 115 8.53 13.21 -19.92
C LEU A 115 8.04 14.59 -20.39
N ALA A 116 6.83 14.99 -20.04
CA ALA A 116 6.31 16.31 -20.35
C ALA A 116 6.99 17.42 -19.51
N ARG A 117 7.38 17.13 -18.28
CA ARG A 117 8.05 18.09 -17.38
C ARG A 117 9.52 18.33 -17.78
N PHE A 118 10.15 17.31 -18.38
CA PHE A 118 11.54 17.35 -18.84
C PHE A 118 11.58 17.16 -20.36
N PRO A 119 11.58 18.24 -21.16
CA PRO A 119 11.54 18.15 -22.62
C PRO A 119 12.81 17.54 -23.21
N ALA A 120 12.74 17.15 -24.49
CA ALA A 120 13.75 16.34 -25.18
C ALA A 120 15.14 16.99 -25.32
N HIS A 121 15.25 18.30 -25.12
CA HIS A 121 16.51 19.05 -25.23
C HIS A 121 17.24 19.23 -23.89
N ARG A 122 16.86 18.46 -22.88
CA ARG A 122 17.60 18.38 -21.63
C ARG A 122 18.98 17.79 -21.93
N GLU A 123 20.04 18.50 -21.60
CA GLU A 123 21.40 18.01 -21.80
C GLU A 123 21.67 16.79 -20.89
N MET A 124 22.51 15.86 -21.34
CA MET A 124 22.89 14.67 -20.55
C MET A 124 23.58 15.00 -19.21
N THR A 125 23.92 16.25 -18.99
CA THR A 125 24.49 16.77 -17.72
C THR A 125 23.46 17.04 -16.64
N ASP A 126 22.17 16.93 -16.94
CA ASP A 126 21.13 17.17 -15.98
C ASP A 126 21.04 16.03 -14.94
N ALA A 127 20.96 16.41 -13.66
CA ALA A 127 20.91 15.48 -12.54
C ALA A 127 19.80 14.42 -12.70
N PRO A 128 20.07 13.13 -12.39
CA PRO A 128 19.10 12.05 -12.53
C PRO A 128 17.89 12.25 -11.61
N LEU A 129 16.75 11.64 -11.94
CA LEU A 129 15.64 11.54 -11.00
C LEU A 129 15.94 10.45 -9.98
N LEU A 130 15.70 10.74 -8.69
CA LEU A 130 15.81 9.74 -7.64
C LEU A 130 14.47 9.02 -7.49
N TRP A 131 14.50 7.71 -7.51
CA TRP A 131 13.33 6.88 -7.27
C TRP A 131 13.45 6.08 -5.97
N PRO A 132 13.01 6.67 -4.82
CA PRO A 132 12.80 5.88 -3.61
C PRO A 132 11.74 4.80 -3.88
N CYS A 133 12.12 3.54 -3.70
CA CYS A 133 11.31 2.41 -4.17
C CYS A 133 11.39 1.19 -3.23
N ALA A 134 10.59 0.17 -3.51
CA ALA A 134 10.74 -1.13 -2.88
C ALA A 134 11.98 -1.86 -3.41
N VAL A 135 12.55 -2.76 -2.59
CA VAL A 135 13.57 -3.74 -3.05
C VAL A 135 12.99 -4.56 -4.21
N ASN A 136 11.80 -5.13 -4.02
CA ASN A 136 11.07 -5.88 -5.05
C ASN A 136 10.03 -4.99 -5.72
N ARG A 137 10.14 -4.79 -7.04
CA ARG A 137 9.33 -3.86 -7.83
C ARG A 137 8.59 -4.58 -8.94
N GLY A 138 7.33 -4.20 -9.16
CA GLY A 138 6.51 -4.72 -10.25
C GLY A 138 6.55 -3.89 -11.54
N PHE A 139 7.21 -2.71 -11.53
CA PHE A 139 7.37 -1.82 -12.68
C PHE A 139 8.80 -1.30 -12.72
N ASP A 140 9.38 -1.23 -13.91
CA ASP A 140 10.73 -0.68 -14.12
C ASP A 140 10.63 0.76 -14.64
N MET A 141 10.68 1.71 -13.73
CA MET A 141 10.64 3.13 -14.04
C MET A 141 11.90 3.60 -14.77
N LYS A 142 13.06 3.00 -14.44
CA LYS A 142 14.33 3.33 -15.09
C LYS A 142 14.28 2.97 -16.58
N ALA A 143 13.88 1.74 -16.91
CA ALA A 143 13.72 1.31 -18.30
C ALA A 143 12.64 2.12 -19.04
N ALA A 144 11.54 2.47 -18.36
CA ALA A 144 10.44 3.22 -18.98
C ALA A 144 10.79 4.69 -19.30
N LEU A 145 11.76 5.28 -18.63
CA LEU A 145 12.22 6.66 -18.86
C LEU A 145 13.48 6.74 -19.73
N ALA A 146 14.22 5.62 -19.88
CA ALA A 146 15.38 5.56 -20.75
C ALA A 146 15.00 5.71 -22.23
N PRO A 147 15.91 6.25 -23.10
CA PRO A 147 17.19 6.87 -22.74
C PRO A 147 17.08 8.36 -22.38
N ARG A 148 15.86 8.91 -22.28
CA ARG A 148 15.61 10.36 -22.16
C ARG A 148 15.92 10.94 -20.80
N ILE A 149 15.73 10.15 -19.74
CA ILE A 149 15.91 10.60 -18.35
C ILE A 149 16.57 9.48 -17.56
N ASP A 150 17.69 9.81 -16.93
CA ASP A 150 18.35 8.91 -16.00
C ASP A 150 17.58 8.82 -14.68
N VAL A 151 17.48 7.58 -14.17
CA VAL A 151 16.83 7.29 -12.90
C VAL A 151 17.79 6.52 -11.99
N THR A 152 18.07 7.10 -10.83
CA THR A 152 18.78 6.45 -9.75
C THR A 152 17.80 5.78 -8.82
N LEU A 153 17.94 4.47 -8.62
CA LEU A 153 17.13 3.70 -7.70
C LEU A 153 17.64 3.88 -6.27
N LEU A 154 16.71 4.12 -5.33
CA LEU A 154 16.99 4.13 -3.91
C LEU A 154 16.03 3.15 -3.21
N PRO A 155 16.42 1.87 -2.98
CA PRO A 155 15.56 0.89 -2.31
C PRO A 155 15.38 1.23 -0.84
N VAL A 156 14.30 1.94 -0.49
CA VAL A 156 14.05 2.46 0.87
C VAL A 156 13.17 1.57 1.73
N TYR A 157 12.60 0.51 1.17
CA TYR A 157 11.83 -0.47 1.93
C TYR A 157 11.77 -1.84 1.25
N GLU A 158 11.61 -2.86 2.07
CA GLU A 158 11.26 -4.22 1.66
C GLU A 158 9.99 -4.66 2.39
N MET A 159 9.06 -5.29 1.66
CA MET A 159 7.86 -5.88 2.26
C MET A 159 8.17 -7.29 2.77
N LYS A 160 8.25 -7.46 4.09
CA LYS A 160 8.48 -8.76 4.73
C LYS A 160 7.20 -9.28 5.41
N PRO A 161 6.97 -10.61 5.40
CA PRO A 161 5.91 -11.21 6.22
C PRO A 161 6.12 -10.87 7.69
N VAL A 162 5.03 -10.64 8.42
CA VAL A 162 5.10 -10.59 9.89
C VAL A 162 5.16 -12.00 10.44
N SER A 163 5.76 -12.17 11.61
CA SER A 163 5.88 -13.47 12.28
C SER A 163 4.60 -13.88 13.02
N ALA A 164 3.79 -12.91 13.46
CA ALA A 164 2.62 -13.13 14.28
C ALA A 164 1.51 -12.10 14.01
N PHE A 165 0.26 -12.43 14.33
CA PHE A 165 -0.77 -11.41 14.54
C PHE A 165 -0.43 -10.58 15.78
N ASP A 166 -0.85 -9.31 15.81
CA ASP A 166 -0.90 -8.59 17.07
C ASP A 166 -1.97 -9.20 18.00
N ASP A 167 -1.81 -9.02 19.32
CA ASP A 167 -2.66 -9.64 20.33
C ASP A 167 -4.15 -9.31 20.16
N ARG A 168 -4.47 -8.10 19.67
CA ARG A 168 -5.86 -7.67 19.46
C ARG A 168 -6.48 -8.36 18.26
N ALA A 169 -5.73 -8.49 17.16
CA ALA A 169 -6.18 -9.19 15.97
C ALA A 169 -6.33 -10.69 16.26
N PHE A 170 -5.35 -11.30 16.94
CA PHE A 170 -5.43 -12.68 17.39
C PHE A 170 -6.69 -12.90 18.23
N ALA A 171 -6.88 -12.15 19.32
CA ALA A 171 -8.04 -12.28 20.19
C ALA A 171 -9.38 -12.03 19.48
N ALA A 172 -9.42 -11.14 18.48
CA ALA A 172 -10.64 -10.89 17.70
C ALA A 172 -11.00 -12.09 16.80
N ILE A 173 -10.01 -12.75 16.21
CA ILE A 173 -10.21 -13.93 15.36
C ILE A 173 -10.59 -15.13 16.25
N ASP A 174 -9.82 -15.38 17.29
CA ASP A 174 -10.03 -16.51 18.21
C ASP A 174 -11.42 -16.49 18.86
N GLN A 175 -11.89 -15.31 19.27
CA GLN A 175 -13.21 -15.13 19.88
C GLN A 175 -14.38 -15.05 18.87
N GLY A 176 -14.14 -15.33 17.58
CA GLY A 176 -15.18 -15.28 16.55
C GLY A 176 -15.82 -13.90 16.35
N ARG A 177 -15.09 -12.81 16.66
CA ARG A 177 -15.60 -11.44 16.53
C ARG A 177 -15.39 -10.84 15.13
N VAL A 178 -14.74 -11.58 14.22
CA VAL A 178 -14.45 -11.13 12.86
C VAL A 178 -15.57 -11.60 11.93
N GLY A 179 -16.30 -10.66 11.35
CA GLY A 179 -17.35 -10.95 10.38
C GLY A 179 -16.84 -11.07 8.93
N ALA A 180 -15.81 -10.31 8.57
CA ALA A 180 -15.21 -10.42 7.23
C ALA A 180 -13.74 -9.97 7.21
N VAL A 181 -13.00 -10.45 6.21
CA VAL A 181 -11.63 -10.03 5.91
C VAL A 181 -11.52 -9.47 4.49
N ILE A 182 -10.78 -8.37 4.32
CA ILE A 182 -10.50 -7.75 3.02
C ILE A 182 -9.10 -8.16 2.55
N LEU A 183 -9.04 -8.85 1.40
CA LEU A 183 -7.80 -9.30 0.76
C LEU A 183 -7.61 -8.62 -0.60
N MET A 184 -6.47 -7.93 -0.78
CA MET A 184 -6.17 -7.13 -1.97
C MET A 184 -5.03 -7.68 -2.82
N SER A 185 -4.32 -8.71 -2.34
CA SER A 185 -3.25 -9.39 -3.10
C SER A 185 -3.23 -10.87 -2.79
N ALA A 186 -2.85 -11.69 -3.78
CA ALA A 186 -2.70 -13.13 -3.60
C ALA A 186 -1.60 -13.48 -2.58
N ARG A 187 -0.53 -12.67 -2.50
CA ARG A 187 0.53 -12.85 -1.49
C ARG A 187 -0.02 -12.64 -0.07
N SER A 188 -0.76 -11.57 0.17
CA SER A 188 -1.37 -11.31 1.48
C SER A 188 -2.43 -12.36 1.83
N ALA A 189 -3.16 -12.87 0.84
CA ALA A 189 -4.16 -13.92 1.04
C ALA A 189 -3.51 -15.21 1.54
N ARG A 190 -2.45 -15.68 0.87
CA ARG A 190 -1.69 -16.85 1.32
C ARG A 190 -1.11 -16.65 2.72
N LEU A 191 -0.43 -15.53 2.96
CA LEU A 191 0.16 -15.24 4.27
C LEU A 191 -0.87 -15.20 5.39
N PHE A 192 -2.06 -14.64 5.13
CA PHE A 192 -3.14 -14.63 6.12
C PHE A 192 -3.61 -16.04 6.43
N ARG A 193 -3.82 -16.88 5.40
CA ARG A 193 -4.21 -18.29 5.57
C ARG A 193 -3.15 -19.08 6.31
N ASP A 194 -1.89 -18.94 5.95
CA ASP A 194 -0.75 -19.62 6.61
C ASP A 194 -0.67 -19.23 8.10
N MET A 195 -0.96 -17.97 8.43
CA MET A 195 -1.00 -17.51 9.82
C MET A 195 -2.18 -18.14 10.58
N LEU A 196 -3.38 -18.22 9.98
CA LEU A 196 -4.52 -18.89 10.63
C LEU A 196 -4.18 -20.35 10.94
N VAL A 197 -3.59 -21.08 9.99
CA VAL A 197 -3.15 -22.47 10.20
C VAL A 197 -2.10 -22.57 11.31
N ARG A 198 -1.12 -21.69 11.31
CA ARG A 198 -0.05 -21.66 12.33
C ARG A 198 -0.56 -21.49 13.76
N TYR A 199 -1.68 -20.79 13.93
CA TYR A 199 -2.29 -20.51 15.22
C TYR A 199 -3.52 -21.38 15.53
N ASP A 200 -3.76 -22.46 14.76
CA ASP A 200 -4.93 -23.35 14.89
C ASP A 200 -6.28 -22.59 14.77
N LEU A 201 -6.30 -21.51 13.98
CA LEU A 201 -7.46 -20.65 13.75
C LEU A 201 -8.09 -20.84 12.37
N ASP A 202 -7.63 -21.79 11.59
CA ASP A 202 -8.08 -22.01 10.21
C ASP A 202 -9.56 -22.39 10.12
N ALA A 203 -10.11 -23.06 11.12
CA ALA A 203 -11.56 -23.35 11.22
C ALA A 203 -12.41 -22.08 11.32
N ARG A 204 -11.87 -20.96 11.80
CA ARG A 204 -12.57 -19.67 11.92
C ARG A 204 -13.00 -19.07 10.58
N VAL A 205 -12.42 -19.50 9.46
CA VAL A 205 -12.87 -19.02 8.14
C VAL A 205 -14.33 -19.36 7.84
N THR A 206 -14.85 -20.45 8.44
CA THR A 206 -16.27 -20.84 8.30
C THR A 206 -17.25 -19.84 8.96
N GLU A 207 -16.73 -18.95 9.79
CA GLU A 207 -17.49 -17.89 10.46
C GLU A 207 -17.32 -16.53 9.76
N MET A 208 -16.30 -16.39 8.93
CA MET A 208 -15.91 -15.13 8.28
C MET A 208 -16.30 -15.09 6.80
N ALA A 209 -16.67 -13.91 6.32
CA ALA A 209 -16.79 -13.65 4.88
C ALA A 209 -15.43 -13.20 4.30
N LEU A 210 -15.14 -13.69 3.09
CA LEU A 210 -14.00 -13.25 2.28
C LEU A 210 -14.44 -12.10 1.35
N ILE A 211 -13.72 -10.99 1.37
CA ILE A 211 -13.88 -9.89 0.41
C ILE A 211 -12.58 -9.76 -0.38
N ALA A 212 -12.58 -10.34 -1.59
CA ALA A 212 -11.40 -10.46 -2.43
C ALA A 212 -11.41 -9.49 -3.62
N GLY A 213 -10.24 -8.96 -3.98
CA GLY A 213 -10.06 -8.05 -5.12
C GLY A 213 -10.19 -8.71 -6.49
N SER A 214 -10.03 -10.05 -6.56
CA SER A 214 -10.17 -10.84 -7.79
C SER A 214 -10.34 -12.33 -7.45
N THR A 215 -10.74 -13.13 -8.44
CA THR A 215 -10.83 -14.60 -8.31
C THR A 215 -9.48 -15.24 -7.96
N ALA A 216 -8.38 -14.74 -8.52
CA ALA A 216 -7.04 -15.23 -8.18
C ALA A 216 -6.67 -14.95 -6.71
N ILE A 217 -7.14 -13.84 -6.12
CA ILE A 217 -6.95 -13.53 -4.70
C ILE A 217 -7.83 -14.45 -3.85
N ALA A 218 -9.08 -14.69 -4.25
CA ALA A 218 -9.97 -15.61 -3.55
C ALA A 218 -9.39 -17.04 -3.55
N ALA A 219 -8.94 -17.53 -4.70
CA ALA A 219 -8.27 -18.83 -4.81
C ALA A 219 -7.03 -18.93 -3.90
N ALA A 220 -6.24 -17.85 -3.81
CA ALA A 220 -5.06 -17.80 -2.95
C ALA A 220 -5.39 -17.78 -1.44
N ALA A 221 -6.61 -17.37 -1.06
CA ALA A 221 -7.10 -17.41 0.31
C ALA A 221 -7.58 -18.79 0.74
N GLY A 222 -7.70 -19.75 -0.21
CA GLY A 222 -8.22 -21.09 0.03
C GLY A 222 -9.74 -21.11 0.23
N ALA A 223 -10.27 -22.31 0.34
CA ALA A 223 -11.71 -22.56 0.50
C ALA A 223 -12.18 -22.55 1.96
N GLY A 224 -13.49 -22.69 2.17
CA GLY A 224 -14.11 -22.87 3.48
C GLY A 224 -14.66 -21.59 4.10
N TRP A 225 -14.61 -20.47 3.40
CA TRP A 225 -15.18 -19.20 3.87
C TRP A 225 -16.71 -19.28 3.98
N LYS A 226 -17.28 -18.61 4.98
CA LYS A 226 -18.73 -18.53 5.17
C LYS A 226 -19.45 -17.97 3.95
N GLU A 227 -18.90 -16.93 3.38
CA GLU A 227 -19.38 -16.25 2.17
C GLU A 227 -18.18 -15.68 1.42
N GLU A 228 -18.26 -15.61 0.08
CA GLU A 228 -17.21 -15.03 -0.75
C GLU A 228 -17.74 -13.90 -1.63
N PHE A 229 -17.11 -12.75 -1.52
CA PHE A 229 -17.39 -11.56 -2.34
C PHE A 229 -16.16 -11.22 -3.18
N VAL A 230 -16.25 -11.43 -4.48
CA VAL A 230 -15.18 -11.08 -5.42
C VAL A 230 -15.53 -9.79 -6.15
N ALA A 231 -14.68 -8.80 -6.07
CA ALA A 231 -14.90 -7.51 -6.71
C ALA A 231 -14.74 -7.63 -8.25
N ARG A 232 -15.68 -7.10 -9.03
CA ARG A 232 -15.58 -7.03 -10.50
C ARG A 232 -14.39 -6.17 -10.97
N ARG A 233 -13.96 -5.21 -10.16
CA ARG A 233 -12.77 -4.37 -10.37
C ARG A 233 -11.99 -4.32 -9.06
N SER A 234 -10.73 -4.71 -9.10
CA SER A 234 -9.84 -4.73 -7.94
C SER A 234 -9.39 -3.30 -7.55
N THR A 235 -10.33 -2.51 -7.02
CA THR A 235 -10.02 -1.18 -6.50
C THR A 235 -10.31 -1.11 -5.02
N ARG A 236 -9.46 -0.38 -4.29
CA ARG A 236 -9.65 -0.13 -2.86
C ARG A 236 -11.07 0.37 -2.52
N ALA A 237 -11.56 1.36 -3.26
CA ALA A 237 -12.88 1.94 -3.03
C ALA A 237 -14.00 0.90 -3.14
N ARG A 238 -13.90 -0.01 -4.12
CA ARG A 238 -14.89 -1.08 -4.34
C ARG A 238 -14.90 -2.09 -3.20
N LEU A 239 -13.73 -2.52 -2.73
CA LEU A 239 -13.63 -3.49 -1.64
C LEU A 239 -14.17 -2.91 -0.32
N LEU A 240 -13.85 -1.65 -0.01
CA LEU A 240 -14.41 -0.97 1.16
C LEU A 240 -15.92 -0.76 1.04
N ALA A 241 -16.45 -0.56 -0.16
CA ALA A 241 -17.91 -0.48 -0.37
C ALA A 241 -18.59 -1.84 -0.16
N ILE A 242 -18.00 -2.93 -0.65
CA ILE A 242 -18.52 -4.29 -0.42
C ILE A 242 -18.51 -4.60 1.09
N ALA A 243 -17.43 -4.28 1.81
CA ALA A 243 -17.33 -4.49 3.24
C ALA A 243 -18.40 -3.70 4.02
N ALA A 244 -18.66 -2.46 3.64
CA ALA A 244 -19.70 -1.65 4.26
C ALA A 244 -21.11 -2.20 3.98
N LEU A 245 -21.39 -2.61 2.76
CA LEU A 245 -22.67 -3.23 2.40
C LEU A 245 -22.88 -4.55 3.14
N PHE A 246 -21.85 -5.40 3.22
CA PHE A 246 -21.89 -6.64 3.98
C PHE A 246 -22.25 -6.38 5.44
N TYR A 247 -21.55 -5.46 6.11
CA TYR A 247 -21.79 -5.12 7.51
C TYR A 247 -23.21 -4.62 7.74
N HIS A 248 -23.68 -3.63 6.95
CA HIS A 248 -25.00 -3.05 7.14
C HIS A 248 -26.14 -4.04 6.88
N ARG A 249 -26.01 -4.93 5.88
CA ARG A 249 -26.99 -6.00 5.64
C ARG A 249 -27.14 -6.93 6.85
N ARG A 250 -26.05 -7.29 7.50
CA ARG A 250 -26.10 -8.14 8.71
C ARG A 250 -26.72 -7.43 9.91
N MET A 251 -26.53 -6.11 10.01
CA MET A 251 -27.14 -5.32 11.09
C MET A 251 -28.63 -5.07 10.89
N THR A 252 -29.09 -4.93 9.63
CA THR A 252 -30.49 -4.68 9.29
C THR A 252 -31.33 -5.96 9.15
N GLY A 253 -30.70 -7.09 8.91
CA GLY A 253 -31.37 -8.39 8.76
C GLY A 253 -31.62 -9.12 10.08
N ARG A 254 -31.57 -8.41 11.22
CA ARG A 254 -31.93 -8.89 12.56
C ARG A 254 -33.31 -8.45 12.95
#